data_5ca2839b540e7c7cf04e300e27af9b11
#
_entry.id   5ca2839b540e7c7cf04e300e27af9b11
#
_cell.length_a   1.000
_cell.length_b   1.000
_cell.length_c   1.000
_cell.angle_alpha   90.00
_cell.angle_beta   90.00
_cell.angle_gamma   90.00
#
_symmetry.space_group_name_H-M   'P 1'
#
loop_
_entity.id
_entity.type
_entity.pdbx_description
1 polymer ?
#
loop_
_entity_poly.entity_id
_entity_poly.type
_entity_poly.pdbx_seq_one_letter_code
_entity_poly.pdbx_strand_id
1 'polypeptide(L)'
;MPAENRESTGERTKRRRPRPGPCHNGLRIETPIAALDLGTNNCRLLVAKPNRAGFSVVDAFSRAVRLGEGVHETNRLSDEAQARALKALRICASKIRQHRVREARIVATEACRRALNGRDFIRRVVRETGLMMDIITSQDEARLAVAGCAPLIDPMAEHLLVFDIGGGSTELIWVDMSGTPSSRRESLIRALAPLRRETATARAAAAHISDWISIPLGVSTLHDRFLDVADDVERFALMSWYFEDQLAQFGPLLSAPATGTNKLQIIGVSGTATTFGALNLGLRSYDRTQVDGLWLSADHAARIADGLIRMNAAGRAAHPGIGRGRSELIVSGSAILMTILRLWPVSRFRIADRGLREGILYGLLQARKDGA
;
A
#
# COMPACT_ATOMS: atom_id res chain seq x y z
N MET A 1 -7.09 79.10 -63.87
CA MET A 1 -7.96 78.64 -62.80
C MET A 1 -7.46 77.26 -62.31
N PRO A 2 -6.84 77.14 -61.15
CA PRO A 2 -6.08 75.94 -60.76
C PRO A 2 -6.95 74.89 -60.10
N ALA A 3 -6.60 73.63 -60.29
CA ALA A 3 -7.15 72.46 -59.67
C ALA A 3 -6.56 72.23 -58.31
N GLU A 4 -7.44 72.00 -57.31
CA GLU A 4 -7.06 71.66 -55.93
C GLU A 4 -6.66 70.20 -55.79
N ASN A 5 -5.47 70.04 -55.23
CA ASN A 5 -4.91 68.77 -54.75
C ASN A 5 -5.59 68.39 -53.44
N ARG A 6 -6.14 67.19 -53.34
CA ARG A 6 -6.57 66.57 -52.03
C ARG A 6 -5.62 65.39 -51.74
N GLU A 7 -4.77 65.62 -50.76
CA GLU A 7 -3.97 64.57 -50.10
C GLU A 7 -4.89 63.68 -49.26
N SER A 8 -4.85 62.37 -49.52
CA SER A 8 -5.51 61.40 -48.68
C SER A 8 -4.48 60.81 -47.68
N THR A 9 -4.62 61.16 -46.43
CA THR A 9 -3.89 60.58 -45.32
C THR A 9 -4.40 59.16 -45.03
N GLY A 10 -3.59 58.19 -45.39
CA GLY A 10 -3.84 56.80 -45.11
C GLY A 10 -3.52 56.45 -43.64
N GLU A 11 -4.55 56.21 -42.83
CA GLU A 11 -4.44 55.68 -41.49
C GLU A 11 -4.00 54.21 -41.50
N ARG A 12 -2.76 53.94 -41.10
CA ARG A 12 -2.24 52.59 -40.86
C ARG A 12 -2.83 52.01 -39.63
N THR A 13 -3.89 51.22 -39.73
CA THR A 13 -4.40 50.36 -38.66
C THR A 13 -3.36 49.31 -38.27
N LYS A 14 -2.77 49.49 -37.09
CA LYS A 14 -1.90 48.47 -36.44
C LYS A 14 -2.73 47.23 -36.12
N ARG A 15 -2.57 46.18 -36.92
CA ARG A 15 -3.08 44.84 -36.59
C ARG A 15 -2.49 44.40 -35.28
N ARG A 16 -3.29 44.37 -34.23
CA ARG A 16 -2.95 43.72 -32.93
C ARG A 16 -2.73 42.24 -33.21
N ARG A 17 -1.50 41.77 -32.90
CA ARG A 17 -1.22 40.33 -32.81
C ARG A 17 -2.16 39.68 -31.80
N PRO A 18 -2.76 38.53 -32.12
CA PRO A 18 -3.60 37.82 -31.15
C PRO A 18 -2.73 37.43 -29.95
N ARG A 19 -3.21 37.71 -28.74
CA ARG A 19 -2.62 37.20 -27.50
C ARG A 19 -2.63 35.67 -27.56
N PRO A 20 -1.54 34.98 -27.20
CA PRO A 20 -1.59 33.52 -27.09
C PRO A 20 -2.67 33.16 -26.05
N GLY A 21 -3.62 32.36 -26.48
CA GLY A 21 -4.65 31.79 -25.62
C GLY A 21 -4.04 30.95 -24.49
N PRO A 22 -4.78 30.69 -23.41
CA PRO A 22 -4.27 29.94 -22.29
C PRO A 22 -3.78 28.58 -22.75
N CYS A 23 -2.48 28.30 -22.52
CA CYS A 23 -1.85 27.03 -22.83
C CYS A 23 -2.61 25.90 -22.16
N HIS A 24 -2.99 24.94 -22.94
CA HIS A 24 -3.76 23.77 -22.60
C HIS A 24 -3.25 23.04 -21.35
N ASN A 25 -4.09 22.93 -20.35
CA ASN A 25 -3.97 22.06 -19.18
C ASN A 25 -4.03 20.55 -19.53
N GLY A 26 -4.07 20.17 -20.81
CA GLY A 26 -4.18 18.78 -21.28
C GLY A 26 -2.91 17.95 -21.15
N LEU A 27 -1.73 18.56 -21.12
CA LEU A 27 -0.43 17.84 -21.09
C LEU A 27 -0.05 17.29 -19.71
N ARG A 28 -0.65 17.77 -18.62
CA ARG A 28 -0.36 17.27 -17.26
C ARG A 28 -1.02 15.93 -16.93
N ILE A 29 -2.14 15.59 -17.56
CA ILE A 29 -2.90 14.37 -17.25
C ILE A 29 -2.22 13.12 -17.82
N GLU A 30 -1.51 13.20 -18.94
CA GLU A 30 -0.92 12.04 -19.63
C GLU A 30 0.48 11.66 -19.13
N THR A 31 1.15 12.51 -18.35
CA THR A 31 2.53 12.24 -17.91
C THR A 31 2.54 11.12 -16.88
N PRO A 32 3.28 10.01 -17.14
CA PRO A 32 3.36 8.91 -16.19
C PRO A 32 3.89 9.33 -14.83
N ILE A 33 3.38 8.68 -13.79
CA ILE A 33 3.81 8.80 -12.40
C ILE A 33 4.32 7.45 -11.91
N ALA A 34 5.17 7.44 -10.87
CA ALA A 34 5.65 6.20 -10.31
C ALA A 34 5.64 6.20 -8.78
N ALA A 35 5.40 5.02 -8.23
CA ALA A 35 5.52 4.70 -6.82
C ALA A 35 6.51 3.56 -6.65
N LEU A 36 7.55 3.76 -5.83
CA LEU A 36 8.50 2.72 -5.46
C LEU A 36 8.50 2.54 -3.95
N ASP A 37 8.36 1.29 -3.54
CA ASP A 37 8.41 0.81 -2.16
C ASP A 37 9.60 -0.14 -1.99
N LEU A 38 10.52 0.21 -1.11
CA LEU A 38 11.60 -0.65 -0.65
C LEU A 38 11.27 -1.14 0.77
N GLY A 39 10.56 -2.27 0.81
CA GLY A 39 10.18 -2.93 2.05
C GLY A 39 11.28 -3.84 2.61
N THR A 40 10.97 -4.47 3.75
CA THR A 40 11.85 -5.42 4.43
C THR A 40 12.21 -6.61 3.55
N ASN A 41 11.24 -7.17 2.84
CA ASN A 41 11.43 -8.35 1.99
C ASN A 41 11.51 -8.05 0.49
N ASN A 42 10.79 -7.04 0.03
CA ASN A 42 10.59 -6.81 -1.40
C ASN A 42 10.93 -5.38 -1.81
N CYS A 43 11.44 -5.23 -3.02
CA CYS A 43 11.50 -3.97 -3.76
C CYS A 43 10.40 -4.00 -4.83
N ARG A 44 9.48 -3.04 -4.79
CA ARG A 44 8.30 -2.99 -5.66
C ARG A 44 8.15 -1.63 -6.33
N LEU A 45 7.92 -1.64 -7.64
CA LEU A 45 7.65 -0.42 -8.43
C LEU A 45 6.30 -0.55 -9.12
N LEU A 46 5.55 0.54 -9.16
CA LEU A 46 4.44 0.75 -10.09
C LEU A 46 4.73 1.99 -10.92
N VAL A 47 4.53 1.88 -12.24
CA VAL A 47 4.44 3.02 -13.15
C VAL A 47 3.02 3.10 -13.66
N ALA A 48 2.41 4.27 -13.58
CA ALA A 48 1.01 4.46 -13.92
C ALA A 48 0.78 5.72 -14.77
N LYS A 49 -0.24 5.69 -15.61
CA LYS A 49 -0.77 6.87 -16.31
C LYS A 49 -2.03 7.36 -15.60
N PRO A 50 -2.10 8.63 -15.24
CA PRO A 50 -3.33 9.26 -14.73
C PRO A 50 -4.48 9.13 -15.73
N ASN A 51 -5.69 8.91 -15.22
CA ASN A 51 -6.92 8.91 -15.98
C ASN A 51 -8.07 9.53 -15.16
N ARG A 52 -9.28 9.61 -15.74
CA ARG A 52 -10.45 10.19 -15.06
C ARG A 52 -10.88 9.44 -13.80
N ALA A 53 -10.68 8.12 -13.76
CA ALA A 53 -11.02 7.27 -12.62
C ALA A 53 -9.90 7.20 -11.55
N GLY A 54 -8.73 7.81 -11.82
CA GLY A 54 -7.54 7.77 -10.99
C GLY A 54 -6.29 7.50 -11.82
N PHE A 55 -5.93 6.25 -12.02
CA PHE A 55 -4.78 5.86 -12.85
C PHE A 55 -4.93 4.44 -13.41
N SER A 56 -4.18 4.18 -14.48
CA SER A 56 -3.99 2.84 -15.04
C SER A 56 -2.52 2.43 -14.92
N VAL A 57 -2.24 1.26 -14.38
CA VAL A 57 -0.87 0.72 -14.28
C VAL A 57 -0.38 0.36 -15.68
N VAL A 58 0.79 0.86 -16.07
CA VAL A 58 1.41 0.61 -17.38
C VAL A 58 2.64 -0.28 -17.29
N ASP A 59 3.30 -0.32 -16.11
CA ASP A 59 4.40 -1.23 -15.83
C ASP A 59 4.50 -1.50 -14.34
N ALA A 60 4.96 -2.68 -13.99
CA ALA A 60 5.18 -3.10 -12.61
C ALA A 60 6.48 -3.90 -12.49
N PHE A 61 7.13 -3.78 -11.35
CA PHE A 61 8.28 -4.61 -10.99
C PHE A 61 8.18 -5.03 -9.54
N SER A 62 8.53 -6.29 -9.27
CA SER A 62 8.63 -6.81 -7.91
C SER A 62 9.81 -7.78 -7.83
N ARG A 63 10.63 -7.63 -6.81
CA ARG A 63 11.75 -8.54 -6.54
C ARG A 63 11.96 -8.70 -5.06
N ALA A 64 12.11 -9.95 -4.61
CA ALA A 64 12.56 -10.25 -3.26
C ALA A 64 14.03 -9.80 -3.10
N VAL A 65 14.26 -8.92 -2.13
CA VAL A 65 15.59 -8.37 -1.81
C VAL A 65 16.05 -8.76 -0.41
N ARG A 66 15.10 -9.16 0.46
CA ARG A 66 15.35 -9.55 1.86
C ARG A 66 16.26 -8.54 2.57
N LEU A 67 15.92 -7.25 2.45
CA LEU A 67 16.74 -6.17 2.99
C LEU A 67 16.84 -6.23 4.51
N GLY A 68 15.78 -6.71 5.18
CA GLY A 68 15.72 -6.84 6.63
C GLY A 68 16.35 -8.10 7.21
N GLU A 69 16.96 -8.95 6.38
CA GLU A 69 17.64 -10.17 6.84
C GLU A 69 18.75 -9.83 7.83
N GLY A 70 18.70 -10.42 9.05
CA GLY A 70 19.65 -10.17 10.14
C GLY A 70 19.54 -8.81 10.83
N VAL A 71 18.64 -7.92 10.43
CA VAL A 71 18.49 -6.60 11.07
C VAL A 71 17.99 -6.72 12.51
N HIS A 72 17.19 -7.74 12.81
CA HIS A 72 16.69 -7.96 14.16
C HIS A 72 17.82 -8.23 15.16
N GLU A 73 18.83 -8.96 14.73
CA GLU A 73 19.96 -9.37 15.56
C GLU A 73 21.06 -8.30 15.61
N THR A 74 21.38 -7.73 14.47
CA THR A 74 22.54 -6.85 14.30
C THR A 74 22.23 -5.37 14.38
N ASN A 75 20.93 -4.99 14.27
CA ASN A 75 20.46 -3.63 14.03
C ASN A 75 21.11 -2.94 12.83
N ARG A 76 21.58 -3.72 11.84
CA ARG A 76 22.27 -3.19 10.64
C ARG A 76 21.84 -3.96 9.39
N LEU A 77 21.76 -3.25 8.26
CA LEU A 77 21.64 -3.88 6.94
C LEU A 77 22.99 -4.52 6.58
N SER A 78 22.99 -5.81 6.23
CA SER A 78 24.20 -6.48 5.75
C SER A 78 24.61 -5.99 4.36
N ASP A 79 25.87 -6.12 3.99
CA ASP A 79 26.38 -5.67 2.68
C ASP A 79 25.75 -6.48 1.53
N GLU A 80 25.49 -7.77 1.75
CA GLU A 80 24.82 -8.65 0.80
C GLU A 80 23.37 -8.22 0.55
N ALA A 81 22.61 -7.89 1.62
CA ALA A 81 21.25 -7.41 1.53
C ALA A 81 21.19 -6.05 0.81
N GLN A 82 22.12 -5.14 1.13
CA GLN A 82 22.24 -3.85 0.44
C GLN A 82 22.56 -4.05 -1.06
N ALA A 83 23.47 -4.96 -1.40
CA ALA A 83 23.84 -5.25 -2.80
C ALA A 83 22.65 -5.83 -3.58
N ARG A 84 21.85 -6.75 -2.99
CA ARG A 84 20.63 -7.28 -3.59
C ARG A 84 19.61 -6.15 -3.85
N ALA A 85 19.40 -5.27 -2.87
CA ALA A 85 18.48 -4.14 -2.99
C ALA A 85 18.94 -3.15 -4.06
N LEU A 86 20.23 -2.77 -4.12
CA LEU A 86 20.78 -1.89 -5.14
C LEU A 86 20.61 -2.46 -6.55
N LYS A 87 20.79 -3.77 -6.73
CA LYS A 87 20.57 -4.44 -8.03
C LYS A 87 19.10 -4.28 -8.48
N ALA A 88 18.13 -4.41 -7.57
CA ALA A 88 16.72 -4.19 -7.87
C ALA A 88 16.42 -2.72 -8.16
N LEU A 89 16.96 -1.80 -7.36
CA LEU A 89 16.76 -0.35 -7.50
C LEU A 89 17.32 0.19 -8.82
N ARG A 90 18.45 -0.32 -9.32
CA ARG A 90 18.98 0.05 -10.65
C ARG A 90 17.99 -0.33 -11.77
N ILE A 91 17.30 -1.47 -11.67
CA ILE A 91 16.25 -1.85 -12.63
C ILE A 91 15.08 -0.90 -12.52
N CYS A 92 14.64 -0.56 -11.31
CA CYS A 92 13.57 0.41 -11.08
C CYS A 92 13.92 1.79 -11.69
N ALA A 93 15.14 2.29 -11.47
CA ALA A 93 15.63 3.52 -12.07
C ALA A 93 15.62 3.50 -13.59
N SER A 94 16.01 2.36 -14.21
CA SER A 94 15.93 2.18 -15.65
C SER A 94 14.49 2.24 -16.17
N LYS A 95 13.55 1.55 -15.51
CA LYS A 95 12.11 1.56 -15.86
C LYS A 95 11.51 2.97 -15.74
N ILE A 96 11.81 3.70 -14.67
CA ILE A 96 11.37 5.09 -14.46
C ILE A 96 11.83 5.98 -15.61
N ARG A 97 13.09 5.86 -16.04
CA ARG A 97 13.63 6.61 -17.20
C ARG A 97 12.98 6.17 -18.52
N GLN A 98 12.85 4.86 -18.75
CA GLN A 98 12.24 4.29 -19.97
C GLN A 98 10.81 4.82 -20.18
N HIS A 99 10.02 4.90 -19.11
CA HIS A 99 8.65 5.42 -19.15
C HIS A 99 8.58 6.96 -19.09
N ARG A 100 9.73 7.66 -19.07
CA ARG A 100 9.80 9.13 -19.00
C ARG A 100 8.98 9.71 -17.83
N VAL A 101 9.00 9.00 -16.69
CA VAL A 101 8.31 9.43 -15.48
C VAL A 101 8.94 10.73 -14.97
N ARG A 102 8.12 11.76 -14.75
CA ARG A 102 8.56 13.06 -14.21
C ARG A 102 8.32 13.20 -12.72
N GLU A 103 7.29 12.55 -12.22
CA GLU A 103 6.91 12.60 -10.81
C GLU A 103 6.91 11.19 -10.24
N ALA A 104 7.80 10.94 -9.31
CA ALA A 104 7.92 9.69 -8.59
C ALA A 104 8.02 9.96 -7.09
N ARG A 105 7.37 9.14 -6.29
CA ARG A 105 7.64 9.04 -4.86
C ARG A 105 8.25 7.68 -4.56
N ILE A 106 9.40 7.69 -3.94
CA ILE A 106 10.24 6.54 -3.70
C ILE A 106 10.46 6.47 -2.20
N VAL A 107 10.00 5.41 -1.57
CA VAL A 107 10.03 5.26 -0.12
C VAL A 107 10.76 4.00 0.30
N ALA A 108 11.39 4.06 1.47
CA ALA A 108 11.90 2.93 2.21
C ALA A 108 11.18 2.84 3.56
N THR A 109 10.93 1.62 4.02
CA THR A 109 10.11 1.36 5.20
C THR A 109 10.92 0.74 6.34
N GLU A 110 10.37 -0.21 7.06
CA GLU A 110 10.85 -0.75 8.34
C GLU A 110 12.33 -1.13 8.36
N ALA A 111 12.83 -1.88 7.39
CA ALA A 111 14.24 -2.31 7.40
C ALA A 111 15.23 -1.12 7.44
N CYS A 112 14.97 -0.08 6.62
CA CYS A 112 15.80 1.12 6.61
C CYS A 112 15.56 2.02 7.83
N ARG A 113 14.33 2.05 8.33
CA ARG A 113 13.95 2.85 9.52
C ARG A 113 14.63 2.31 10.77
N ARG A 114 14.68 0.99 10.93
CA ARG A 114 15.25 0.31 12.09
C ARG A 114 16.78 0.26 12.08
N ALA A 115 17.39 0.09 10.90
CA ALA A 115 18.82 -0.13 10.80
C ALA A 115 19.63 1.14 11.09
N LEU A 116 20.67 1.01 11.93
CA LEU A 116 21.61 2.10 12.25
C LEU A 116 22.31 2.67 11.00
N ASN A 117 22.57 1.83 9.99
CA ASN A 117 23.15 2.23 8.71
C ASN A 117 22.10 2.49 7.61
N GLY A 118 20.81 2.57 7.95
CA GLY A 118 19.74 2.77 6.97
C GLY A 118 19.88 4.08 6.21
N ARG A 119 20.19 5.20 6.88
CA ARG A 119 20.41 6.49 6.22
C ARG A 119 21.64 6.50 5.31
N ASP A 120 22.71 5.78 5.68
CA ASP A 120 23.92 5.64 4.85
C ASP A 120 23.60 4.86 3.58
N PHE A 121 22.81 3.81 3.72
CA PHE A 121 22.32 3.05 2.59
C PHE A 121 21.46 3.91 1.65
N ILE A 122 20.54 4.75 2.16
CA ILE A 122 19.78 5.68 1.32
C ILE A 122 20.71 6.66 0.57
N ARG A 123 21.72 7.21 1.23
CA ARG A 123 22.72 8.07 0.54
C ARG A 123 23.45 7.32 -0.58
N ARG A 124 23.78 6.06 -0.35
CA ARG A 124 24.35 5.19 -1.37
C ARG A 124 23.39 4.94 -2.55
N VAL A 125 22.10 4.69 -2.27
CA VAL A 125 21.06 4.53 -3.30
C VAL A 125 20.98 5.79 -4.18
N VAL A 126 20.90 6.98 -3.59
CA VAL A 126 20.86 8.25 -4.35
C VAL A 126 22.09 8.38 -5.25
N ARG A 127 23.28 8.14 -4.73
CA ARG A 127 24.54 8.27 -5.47
C ARG A 127 24.64 7.28 -6.64
N GLU A 128 24.21 6.02 -6.43
CA GLU A 128 24.38 4.96 -7.43
C GLU A 128 23.24 4.84 -8.44
N THR A 129 22.03 5.34 -8.11
CA THR A 129 20.84 5.15 -8.95
C THR A 129 20.16 6.45 -9.38
N GLY A 130 20.45 7.56 -8.70
CA GLY A 130 19.76 8.83 -8.85
C GLY A 130 18.35 8.85 -8.25
N LEU A 131 17.93 7.78 -7.57
CA LEU A 131 16.60 7.70 -6.96
C LEU A 131 16.58 8.47 -5.63
N MET A 132 15.81 9.55 -5.58
CA MET A 132 15.59 10.31 -4.33
C MET A 132 14.58 9.54 -3.46
N MET A 133 15.09 8.87 -2.42
CA MET A 133 14.33 7.97 -1.57
C MET A 133 14.18 8.55 -0.16
N ASP A 134 12.95 8.51 0.38
CA ASP A 134 12.63 8.95 1.74
C ASP A 134 12.39 7.74 2.63
N ILE A 135 12.91 7.72 3.87
CA ILE A 135 12.49 6.77 4.90
C ILE A 135 11.21 7.34 5.51
N ILE A 136 10.09 6.65 5.35
CA ILE A 136 8.80 7.09 5.90
C ILE A 136 8.56 6.52 7.30
N THR A 137 7.71 7.21 8.07
CA THR A 137 7.26 6.74 9.40
C THR A 137 6.30 5.55 9.24
N SER A 138 6.14 4.75 10.30
CA SER A 138 5.13 3.66 10.31
C SER A 138 3.71 4.22 10.14
N GLN A 139 3.44 5.40 10.69
CA GLN A 139 2.16 6.08 10.53
C GLN A 139 1.88 6.48 9.08
N ASP A 140 2.89 7.02 8.37
CA ASP A 140 2.74 7.35 6.94
C ASP A 140 2.59 6.10 6.09
N GLU A 141 3.32 5.02 6.43
CA GLU A 141 3.19 3.72 5.78
C GLU A 141 1.76 3.20 5.89
N ALA A 142 1.19 3.20 7.11
CA ALA A 142 -0.17 2.82 7.41
C ALA A 142 -1.20 3.68 6.64
N ARG A 143 -1.06 5.01 6.67
CA ARG A 143 -1.93 5.94 5.94
C ARG A 143 -1.91 5.68 4.42
N LEU A 144 -0.73 5.42 3.86
CA LEU A 144 -0.59 5.08 2.44
C LEU A 144 -1.27 3.75 2.11
N ALA A 145 -1.12 2.73 2.96
CA ALA A 145 -1.77 1.44 2.77
C ALA A 145 -3.30 1.59 2.73
N VAL A 146 -3.88 2.33 3.69
CA VAL A 146 -5.32 2.62 3.72
C VAL A 146 -5.75 3.41 2.49
N ALA A 147 -5.04 4.48 2.11
CA ALA A 147 -5.36 5.30 0.94
C ALA A 147 -5.34 4.47 -0.36
N GLY A 148 -4.45 3.48 -0.45
CA GLY A 148 -4.40 2.54 -1.56
C GLY A 148 -5.66 1.68 -1.70
N CYS A 149 -6.36 1.46 -0.61
CA CYS A 149 -7.60 0.68 -0.57
C CYS A 149 -8.88 1.49 -0.91
N ALA A 150 -8.77 2.79 -1.14
CA ALA A 150 -9.93 3.68 -1.34
C ALA A 150 -10.98 3.16 -2.35
N PRO A 151 -10.64 2.60 -3.53
CA PRO A 151 -11.64 2.06 -4.46
C PRO A 151 -12.37 0.82 -3.96
N LEU A 152 -11.93 0.25 -2.84
CA LEU A 152 -12.53 -0.94 -2.23
C LEU A 152 -13.48 -0.60 -1.08
N ILE A 153 -13.70 0.67 -0.79
CA ILE A 153 -14.56 1.10 0.30
C ILE A 153 -16.02 0.83 -0.06
N ASP A 154 -16.70 0.14 0.86
CA ASP A 154 -18.16 0.01 0.80
C ASP A 154 -18.78 1.36 1.20
N PRO A 155 -19.57 1.99 0.33
CA PRO A 155 -20.21 3.26 0.65
C PRO A 155 -21.11 3.22 1.90
N MET A 156 -21.55 2.03 2.31
CA MET A 156 -22.41 1.84 3.50
C MET A 156 -21.60 1.64 4.80
N ALA A 157 -20.28 1.36 4.70
CA ALA A 157 -19.45 1.17 5.88
C ALA A 157 -19.22 2.49 6.65
N GLU A 158 -19.60 2.55 7.92
CA GLU A 158 -19.34 3.68 8.81
C GLU A 158 -17.98 3.59 9.51
N HIS A 159 -17.46 2.37 9.67
CA HIS A 159 -16.15 2.09 10.24
C HIS A 159 -15.34 1.22 9.29
N LEU A 160 -14.04 1.47 9.24
CA LEU A 160 -13.11 0.71 8.41
C LEU A 160 -11.93 0.25 9.27
N LEU A 161 -11.69 -1.06 9.28
CA LEU A 161 -10.46 -1.65 9.78
C LEU A 161 -9.63 -2.13 8.59
N VAL A 162 -8.44 -1.56 8.41
CA VAL A 162 -7.46 -2.08 7.45
C VAL A 162 -6.35 -2.76 8.23
N PHE A 163 -5.99 -3.96 7.84
CA PHE A 163 -4.81 -4.64 8.37
C PHE A 163 -3.84 -5.01 7.25
N ASP A 164 -2.55 -4.83 7.53
CA ASP A 164 -1.43 -5.26 6.67
C ASP A 164 -0.55 -6.25 7.45
N ILE A 165 -0.56 -7.52 7.04
CA ILE A 165 0.24 -8.57 7.66
C ILE A 165 1.55 -8.70 6.89
N GLY A 166 2.58 -8.02 7.37
CA GLY A 166 3.92 -8.04 6.81
C GLY A 166 4.76 -9.25 7.26
N GLY A 167 6.05 -9.25 6.85
CA GLY A 167 7.00 -10.27 7.31
C GLY A 167 7.42 -10.07 8.77
N GLY A 168 7.71 -8.83 9.15
CA GLY A 168 8.24 -8.45 10.46
C GLY A 168 7.26 -7.75 11.38
N SER A 169 6.20 -7.17 10.85
CA SER A 169 5.18 -6.42 11.61
C SER A 169 3.79 -6.65 11.04
N THR A 170 2.79 -6.29 11.82
CA THR A 170 1.39 -6.23 11.41
C THR A 170 0.84 -4.86 11.82
N GLU A 171 0.33 -4.13 10.85
CA GLU A 171 -0.30 -2.82 11.05
C GLU A 171 -1.83 -2.99 11.04
N LEU A 172 -2.50 -2.34 12.02
CA LEU A 172 -3.95 -2.20 12.06
C LEU A 172 -4.29 -0.71 12.13
N ILE A 173 -5.21 -0.27 11.29
CA ILE A 173 -5.66 1.11 11.24
C ILE A 173 -7.18 1.13 11.29
N TRP A 174 -7.72 1.87 12.27
CA TRP A 174 -9.15 2.11 12.42
C TRP A 174 -9.52 3.49 11.93
N VAL A 175 -10.46 3.56 11.00
CA VAL A 175 -10.97 4.84 10.46
C VAL A 175 -12.45 4.96 10.76
N ASP A 176 -12.84 6.05 11.40
CA ASP A 176 -14.23 6.42 11.63
C ASP A 176 -14.75 7.29 10.47
N MET A 177 -15.73 6.78 9.75
CA MET A 177 -16.40 7.44 8.62
C MET A 177 -17.87 7.73 8.93
N SER A 178 -18.33 7.53 10.19
CA SER A 178 -19.76 7.66 10.56
C SER A 178 -20.33 9.05 10.28
N GLY A 179 -19.52 10.10 10.49
CA GLY A 179 -19.86 11.50 10.17
C GLY A 179 -19.72 11.88 8.69
N THR A 180 -19.27 10.95 7.83
CA THR A 180 -19.01 11.23 6.41
C THR A 180 -20.13 10.69 5.52
N PRO A 181 -20.74 11.52 4.64
CA PRO A 181 -21.71 11.05 3.66
C PRO A 181 -21.15 9.90 2.80
N SER A 182 -21.97 8.89 2.51
CA SER A 182 -21.54 7.67 1.77
C SER A 182 -20.83 7.98 0.45
N SER A 183 -21.30 9.00 -0.28
CA SER A 183 -20.71 9.46 -1.55
C SER A 183 -19.31 10.08 -1.41
N ARG A 184 -18.88 10.44 -0.19
CA ARG A 184 -17.57 11.08 0.07
C ARG A 184 -16.56 10.14 0.76
N ARG A 185 -16.97 8.96 1.22
CA ARG A 185 -16.12 8.03 1.98
C ARG A 185 -14.87 7.60 1.19
N GLU A 186 -15.03 7.23 -0.08
CA GLU A 186 -13.88 6.90 -0.93
C GLU A 186 -12.90 8.09 -1.07
N SER A 187 -13.42 9.30 -1.27
CA SER A 187 -12.58 10.51 -1.37
C SER A 187 -11.87 10.83 -0.07
N LEU A 188 -12.53 10.64 1.07
CA LEU A 188 -11.91 10.75 2.39
C LEU A 188 -10.72 9.81 2.52
N ILE A 189 -10.91 8.52 2.19
CA ILE A 189 -9.85 7.52 2.29
C ILE A 189 -8.69 7.84 1.34
N ARG A 190 -8.95 8.30 0.12
CA ARG A 190 -7.89 8.77 -0.79
C ARG A 190 -7.09 9.93 -0.21
N ALA A 191 -7.76 10.86 0.50
CA ALA A 191 -7.13 12.02 1.10
C ALA A 191 -6.24 11.68 2.31
N LEU A 192 -6.30 10.46 2.86
CA LEU A 192 -5.39 9.99 3.90
C LEU A 192 -3.94 9.86 3.42
N ALA A 193 -3.70 9.78 2.10
CA ALA A 193 -2.34 9.67 1.57
C ALA A 193 -1.49 10.88 2.01
N PRO A 194 -0.44 10.68 2.83
CA PRO A 194 0.42 11.78 3.25
C PRO A 194 1.22 12.31 2.06
N LEU A 195 1.29 13.61 1.93
CA LEU A 195 2.10 14.31 0.94
C LEU A 195 3.41 14.78 1.58
N ARG A 196 4.45 15.09 0.78
CA ARG A 196 5.70 15.71 1.30
C ARG A 196 5.44 17.03 2.03
N ARG A 197 4.40 17.77 1.61
CA ARG A 197 3.85 18.91 2.36
C ARG A 197 2.41 18.57 2.69
N GLU A 198 2.09 18.49 3.97
CA GLU A 198 0.76 18.15 4.43
C GLU A 198 -0.23 19.27 4.07
N THR A 199 -1.23 18.94 3.26
CA THR A 199 -2.31 19.86 2.89
C THR A 199 -3.37 19.89 3.99
N ALA A 200 -4.21 20.96 4.02
CA ALA A 200 -5.34 21.05 4.94
C ALA A 200 -6.31 19.86 4.75
N THR A 201 -6.52 19.44 3.50
CA THR A 201 -7.34 18.28 3.16
C THR A 201 -6.78 16.98 3.75
N ALA A 202 -5.48 16.73 3.62
CA ALA A 202 -4.84 15.53 4.17
C ALA A 202 -4.87 15.53 5.71
N ARG A 203 -4.71 16.70 6.34
CA ARG A 203 -4.81 16.84 7.80
C ARG A 203 -6.23 16.59 8.30
N ALA A 204 -7.24 17.16 7.63
CA ALA A 204 -8.64 16.92 7.97
C ALA A 204 -9.01 15.43 7.80
N ALA A 205 -8.56 14.78 6.73
CA ALA A 205 -8.77 13.35 6.53
C ALA A 205 -8.08 12.52 7.64
N ALA A 206 -6.86 12.87 8.03
CA ALA A 206 -6.12 12.16 9.07
C ALA A 206 -6.84 12.16 10.44
N ALA A 207 -7.67 13.18 10.73
CA ALA A 207 -8.48 13.24 11.94
C ALA A 207 -9.55 12.14 12.04
N HIS A 208 -9.89 11.48 10.93
CA HIS A 208 -10.77 10.31 10.91
C HIS A 208 -10.08 8.99 11.29
N ILE A 209 -8.74 8.95 11.37
CA ILE A 209 -8.03 7.82 11.95
C ILE A 209 -8.19 7.90 13.46
N SER A 210 -9.11 7.09 14.00
CA SER A 210 -9.39 7.08 15.42
C SER A 210 -8.30 6.39 16.22
N ASP A 211 -7.68 5.35 15.62
CA ASP A 211 -6.56 4.64 16.22
C ASP A 211 -5.75 3.88 15.17
N TRP A 212 -4.50 3.60 15.49
CA TRP A 212 -3.63 2.73 14.71
C TRP A 212 -2.58 2.08 15.61
N ILE A 213 -2.18 0.86 15.24
CA ILE A 213 -1.10 0.15 15.92
C ILE A 213 -0.21 -0.53 14.91
N SER A 214 1.11 -0.55 15.17
CA SER A 214 2.07 -1.41 14.47
C SER A 214 2.64 -2.38 15.49
N ILE A 215 2.30 -3.64 15.34
CA ILE A 215 2.78 -4.73 16.20
C ILE A 215 4.03 -5.31 15.55
N PRO A 216 5.17 -5.43 16.26
CA PRO A 216 6.41 -5.99 15.71
C PRO A 216 6.35 -7.52 15.56
N LEU A 217 5.22 -8.03 15.09
CA LEU A 217 4.91 -9.42 14.80
C LEU A 217 4.28 -9.52 13.43
N GLY A 218 5.04 -9.98 12.47
CA GLY A 218 4.57 -10.39 11.16
C GLY A 218 4.72 -11.92 11.01
N VAL A 219 4.48 -12.41 9.79
CA VAL A 219 4.50 -13.86 9.55
C VAL A 219 5.84 -14.51 9.86
N SER A 220 6.97 -13.83 9.58
CA SER A 220 8.31 -14.38 9.84
C SER A 220 8.66 -14.30 11.33
N THR A 221 8.50 -13.13 11.95
CA THR A 221 8.85 -12.96 13.37
C THR A 221 7.98 -13.81 14.29
N LEU A 222 6.71 -14.02 13.95
CA LEU A 222 5.84 -14.91 14.70
C LEU A 222 6.21 -16.37 14.47
N HIS A 223 6.57 -16.77 13.23
CA HIS A 223 7.05 -18.10 12.91
C HIS A 223 8.32 -18.43 13.71
N ASP A 224 9.33 -17.56 13.66
CA ASP A 224 10.63 -17.76 14.30
C ASP A 224 10.50 -17.90 15.83
N ARG A 225 9.53 -17.20 16.42
CA ARG A 225 9.28 -17.26 17.87
C ARG A 225 8.76 -18.61 18.37
N PHE A 226 8.12 -19.40 17.52
CA PHE A 226 7.48 -20.67 17.86
C PHE A 226 8.02 -21.83 17.01
N LEU A 227 9.30 -21.76 16.58
CA LEU A 227 9.96 -22.82 15.81
C LEU A 227 10.12 -24.13 16.58
N ASP A 228 10.20 -24.04 17.91
CA ASP A 228 10.34 -25.17 18.83
C ASP A 228 9.04 -25.96 19.01
N VAL A 229 7.89 -25.41 18.65
CA VAL A 229 6.60 -26.10 18.72
C VAL A 229 6.37 -26.90 17.42
N ALA A 230 6.50 -28.21 17.52
CA ALA A 230 6.46 -29.11 16.36
C ALA A 230 5.05 -29.31 15.79
N ASP A 231 4.02 -29.37 16.64
CA ASP A 231 2.63 -29.53 16.20
C ASP A 231 2.04 -28.22 15.66
N ASP A 232 1.53 -28.24 14.43
CA ASP A 232 1.01 -27.05 13.76
C ASP A 232 -0.29 -26.54 14.40
N VAL A 233 -1.11 -27.38 15.03
CA VAL A 233 -2.36 -26.98 15.71
C VAL A 233 -2.02 -26.26 17.00
N GLU A 234 -1.12 -26.84 17.80
CA GLU A 234 -0.62 -26.22 19.03
C GLU A 234 0.08 -24.89 18.73
N ARG A 235 0.97 -24.89 17.73
CA ARG A 235 1.69 -23.70 17.28
C ARG A 235 0.74 -22.59 16.83
N PHE A 236 -0.30 -22.91 16.05
CA PHE A 236 -1.34 -21.95 15.66
C PHE A 236 -2.06 -21.36 16.85
N ALA A 237 -2.43 -22.16 17.84
CA ALA A 237 -3.13 -21.71 19.04
C ALA A 237 -2.24 -20.74 19.86
N LEU A 238 -0.98 -21.10 20.09
CA LEU A 238 -0.02 -20.26 20.82
C LEU A 238 0.27 -18.95 20.09
N MET A 239 0.47 -19.00 18.78
CA MET A 239 0.66 -17.81 17.94
C MET A 239 -0.56 -16.88 18.01
N SER A 240 -1.77 -17.43 17.93
CA SER A 240 -3.01 -16.67 18.00
C SER A 240 -3.17 -15.97 19.34
N TRP A 241 -2.95 -16.69 20.42
CA TRP A 241 -2.99 -16.13 21.77
C TRP A 241 -1.93 -15.03 21.97
N TYR A 242 -0.69 -15.29 21.56
CA TYR A 242 0.40 -14.33 21.69
C TYR A 242 0.15 -13.05 20.89
N PHE A 243 -0.38 -13.17 19.68
CA PHE A 243 -0.72 -12.02 18.86
C PHE A 243 -1.88 -11.21 19.45
N GLU A 244 -2.90 -11.88 20.00
CA GLU A 244 -4.02 -11.22 20.69
C GLU A 244 -3.55 -10.41 21.88
N ASP A 245 -2.66 -10.95 22.70
CA ASP A 245 -2.09 -10.25 23.87
C ASP A 245 -1.43 -8.92 23.45
N GLN A 246 -0.75 -8.89 22.31
CA GLN A 246 -0.14 -7.68 21.79
C GLN A 246 -1.15 -6.64 21.26
N LEU A 247 -2.38 -7.06 20.97
CA LEU A 247 -3.47 -6.16 20.54
C LEU A 247 -4.18 -5.47 21.74
N ALA A 248 -3.92 -5.86 22.97
CA ALA A 248 -4.64 -5.35 24.15
C ALA A 248 -4.59 -3.82 24.31
N GLN A 249 -3.61 -3.14 23.69
CA GLN A 249 -3.47 -1.68 23.71
C GLN A 249 -4.20 -0.97 22.58
N PHE A 250 -4.78 -1.70 21.62
CA PHE A 250 -5.49 -1.11 20.48
C PHE A 250 -6.90 -0.69 20.91
N GLY A 251 -7.17 0.64 20.95
CA GLY A 251 -8.42 1.21 21.47
C GLY A 251 -9.71 0.64 20.87
N PRO A 252 -9.81 0.40 19.55
CA PRO A 252 -10.98 -0.21 18.93
C PRO A 252 -11.31 -1.62 19.40
N LEU A 253 -10.38 -2.33 20.05
CA LEU A 253 -10.68 -3.62 20.70
C LEU A 253 -11.64 -3.44 21.87
N LEU A 254 -11.54 -2.30 22.56
CA LEU A 254 -12.34 -1.99 23.76
C LEU A 254 -13.67 -1.29 23.43
N SER A 255 -13.78 -0.66 22.25
CA SER A 255 -14.89 0.21 21.87
C SER A 255 -15.54 -0.14 20.53
N ALA A 256 -15.25 -1.33 19.97
CA ALA A 256 -15.84 -1.74 18.71
C ALA A 256 -17.38 -1.68 18.74
N PRO A 257 -18.05 -1.17 17.69
CA PRO A 257 -19.49 -1.19 17.61
C PRO A 257 -20.01 -2.61 17.79
N ALA A 258 -21.11 -2.76 18.53
CA ALA A 258 -21.68 -4.05 18.88
C ALA A 258 -21.73 -4.99 17.65
N THR A 259 -21.24 -6.21 17.84
CA THR A 259 -21.23 -7.27 16.84
C THR A 259 -22.60 -7.39 16.15
N GLY A 260 -22.62 -7.38 14.81
CA GLY A 260 -23.86 -7.56 14.02
C GLY A 260 -24.35 -6.33 13.29
N THR A 261 -23.70 -5.16 13.40
CA THR A 261 -24.01 -4.04 12.49
C THR A 261 -23.23 -4.20 11.20
N ASN A 262 -23.89 -4.19 10.02
CA ASN A 262 -23.27 -4.15 8.68
C ASN A 262 -22.46 -2.87 8.44
N LYS A 263 -22.01 -2.19 9.50
CA LYS A 263 -21.36 -0.87 9.45
C LYS A 263 -19.85 -0.93 9.50
N LEU A 264 -19.26 -2.08 9.89
CA LEU A 264 -17.82 -2.32 9.88
C LEU A 264 -17.42 -3.03 8.60
N GLN A 265 -16.50 -2.41 7.85
CA GLN A 265 -15.78 -3.09 6.77
C GLN A 265 -14.37 -3.43 7.23
N ILE A 266 -13.94 -4.66 6.96
CA ILE A 266 -12.56 -5.09 7.14
C ILE A 266 -11.92 -5.27 5.76
N ILE A 267 -10.70 -4.73 5.60
CA ILE A 267 -9.89 -4.93 4.40
C ILE A 267 -8.54 -5.50 4.81
N GLY A 268 -8.23 -6.68 4.28
CA GLY A 268 -6.93 -7.32 4.45
C GLY A 268 -6.00 -7.02 3.28
N VAL A 269 -4.84 -6.46 3.60
CA VAL A 269 -3.78 -6.13 2.64
C VAL A 269 -2.68 -7.19 2.72
N SER A 270 -1.83 -7.24 1.72
CA SER A 270 -0.58 -8.00 1.64
C SER A 270 -0.69 -9.51 1.37
N GLY A 271 0.44 -10.19 1.60
CA GLY A 271 0.66 -11.57 1.14
C GLY A 271 -0.26 -12.62 1.75
N THR A 272 -0.60 -12.49 3.03
CA THR A 272 -1.50 -13.44 3.71
C THR A 272 -2.92 -13.33 3.16
N ALA A 273 -3.50 -12.13 3.14
CA ALA A 273 -4.85 -11.91 2.63
C ALA A 273 -4.98 -12.35 1.17
N THR A 274 -4.02 -11.99 0.31
CA THR A 274 -4.05 -12.36 -1.11
C THR A 274 -3.85 -13.87 -1.34
N THR A 275 -3.12 -14.58 -0.45
CA THR A 275 -3.02 -16.04 -0.51
C THR A 275 -4.35 -16.69 -0.17
N PHE A 276 -5.05 -16.21 0.88
CA PHE A 276 -6.40 -16.68 1.20
C PHE A 276 -7.37 -16.45 0.03
N GLY A 277 -7.27 -15.31 -0.66
CA GLY A 277 -8.06 -15.06 -1.88
C GLY A 277 -7.76 -16.03 -3.00
N ALA A 278 -6.50 -16.31 -3.27
CA ALA A 278 -6.09 -17.28 -4.28
C ALA A 278 -6.55 -18.69 -3.95
N LEU A 279 -6.46 -19.11 -2.69
CA LEU A 279 -6.95 -20.40 -2.21
C LEU A 279 -8.48 -20.50 -2.31
N ASN A 280 -9.21 -19.44 -1.94
CA ASN A 280 -10.67 -19.37 -2.10
C ASN A 280 -11.13 -19.57 -3.55
N LEU A 281 -10.37 -19.03 -4.51
CA LEU A 281 -10.65 -19.14 -5.95
C LEU A 281 -10.08 -20.42 -6.58
N GLY A 282 -9.35 -21.25 -5.83
CA GLY A 282 -8.70 -22.45 -6.35
C GLY A 282 -7.64 -22.16 -7.42
N LEU A 283 -6.98 -21.01 -7.36
CA LEU A 283 -6.02 -20.60 -8.38
C LEU A 283 -4.75 -21.44 -8.32
N ARG A 284 -4.33 -21.97 -9.46
CA ARG A 284 -3.05 -22.67 -9.63
C ARG A 284 -1.87 -21.70 -9.82
N SER A 285 -2.14 -20.50 -10.29
CA SER A 285 -1.19 -19.40 -10.46
C SER A 285 -1.86 -18.13 -9.97
N TYR A 286 -1.10 -17.31 -9.26
CA TYR A 286 -1.63 -16.08 -8.72
C TYR A 286 -2.06 -15.11 -9.83
N ASP A 287 -3.30 -14.64 -9.75
CA ASP A 287 -3.89 -13.66 -10.65
C ASP A 287 -4.46 -12.48 -9.84
N ARG A 288 -3.72 -11.36 -9.91
CA ARG A 288 -4.09 -10.13 -9.21
C ARG A 288 -5.49 -9.64 -9.58
N THR A 289 -5.89 -9.78 -10.83
CA THR A 289 -7.16 -9.22 -11.32
C THR A 289 -8.38 -9.92 -10.73
N GLN A 290 -8.21 -11.17 -10.33
CA GLN A 290 -9.25 -11.95 -9.67
C GLN A 290 -9.24 -11.78 -8.14
N VAL A 291 -8.07 -11.56 -7.55
CA VAL A 291 -7.90 -11.50 -6.09
C VAL A 291 -8.15 -10.10 -5.54
N ASP A 292 -7.74 -9.04 -6.26
CA ASP A 292 -7.87 -7.68 -5.79
C ASP A 292 -9.33 -7.22 -5.75
N GLY A 293 -9.83 -6.91 -4.56
CA GLY A 293 -11.20 -6.52 -4.32
C GLY A 293 -12.16 -7.68 -4.05
N LEU A 294 -11.66 -8.92 -3.99
CA LEU A 294 -12.47 -10.10 -3.67
C LEU A 294 -13.08 -9.99 -2.26
N TRP A 295 -14.36 -10.33 -2.13
CA TRP A 295 -15.01 -10.57 -0.86
C TRP A 295 -14.85 -12.03 -0.45
N LEU A 296 -14.28 -12.27 0.72
CA LEU A 296 -14.13 -13.59 1.33
C LEU A 296 -14.98 -13.67 2.60
N SER A 297 -15.84 -14.68 2.73
CA SER A 297 -16.57 -14.89 3.96
C SER A 297 -15.65 -15.36 5.10
N ALA A 298 -15.93 -14.92 6.33
CA ALA A 298 -15.14 -15.30 7.49
C ALA A 298 -15.16 -16.80 7.72
N ASP A 299 -16.32 -17.45 7.52
CA ASP A 299 -16.45 -18.92 7.64
C ASP A 299 -15.59 -19.67 6.61
N HIS A 300 -15.50 -19.15 5.36
CA HIS A 300 -14.64 -19.78 4.37
C HIS A 300 -13.17 -19.57 4.67
N ALA A 301 -12.79 -18.38 5.16
CA ALA A 301 -11.43 -18.14 5.65
C ALA A 301 -11.06 -19.10 6.79
N ALA A 302 -11.98 -19.36 7.72
CA ALA A 302 -11.76 -20.32 8.80
C ALA A 302 -11.55 -21.76 8.27
N ARG A 303 -12.34 -22.20 7.28
CA ARG A 303 -12.14 -23.51 6.64
C ARG A 303 -10.79 -23.60 5.90
N ILE A 304 -10.38 -22.53 5.22
CA ILE A 304 -9.07 -22.47 4.57
C ILE A 304 -7.96 -22.59 5.62
N ALA A 305 -8.04 -21.83 6.72
CA ALA A 305 -7.07 -21.87 7.80
C ALA A 305 -6.96 -23.27 8.43
N ASP A 306 -8.10 -23.91 8.77
CA ASP A 306 -8.13 -25.28 9.30
C ASP A 306 -7.48 -26.28 8.33
N GLY A 307 -7.79 -26.19 7.03
CA GLY A 307 -7.17 -27.05 6.01
C GLY A 307 -5.65 -26.86 5.92
N LEU A 308 -5.16 -25.60 6.02
CA LEU A 308 -3.73 -25.29 5.98
C LEU A 308 -2.99 -25.81 7.22
N ILE A 309 -3.61 -25.71 8.39
CA ILE A 309 -3.02 -26.15 9.67
C ILE A 309 -2.92 -27.68 9.71
N ARG A 310 -3.94 -28.40 9.23
CA ARG A 310 -3.97 -29.88 9.16
C ARG A 310 -3.08 -30.44 8.05
N MET A 311 -2.75 -29.61 7.05
CA MET A 311 -1.86 -30.02 5.96
C MET A 311 -0.40 -30.01 6.47
N ASN A 312 0.33 -31.10 6.24
CA ASN A 312 1.76 -31.13 6.60
C ASN A 312 2.59 -30.15 5.75
N ALA A 313 3.82 -29.87 6.20
CA ALA A 313 4.71 -28.90 5.53
C ALA A 313 4.97 -29.24 4.05
N ALA A 314 5.12 -30.54 3.72
CA ALA A 314 5.34 -31.00 2.34
C ALA A 314 4.12 -30.72 1.46
N GLY A 315 2.91 -30.97 1.99
CA GLY A 315 1.65 -30.67 1.31
C GLY A 315 1.49 -29.17 1.04
N ARG A 316 1.78 -28.33 2.03
CA ARG A 316 1.76 -26.86 1.85
C ARG A 316 2.79 -26.41 0.81
N ALA A 317 4.00 -26.96 0.83
CA ALA A 317 5.05 -26.63 -0.14
C ALA A 317 4.69 -27.04 -1.58
N ALA A 318 3.94 -28.14 -1.75
CA ALA A 318 3.48 -28.63 -3.03
C ALA A 318 2.21 -27.92 -3.53
N HIS A 319 1.50 -27.18 -2.66
CA HIS A 319 0.22 -26.57 -3.01
C HIS A 319 0.40 -25.37 -3.96
N PRO A 320 -0.17 -25.40 -5.18
CA PRO A 320 0.08 -24.38 -6.21
C PRO A 320 -0.39 -22.98 -5.82
N GLY A 321 -1.47 -22.87 -5.01
CA GLY A 321 -2.08 -21.61 -4.59
C GLY A 321 -1.33 -20.89 -3.45
N ILE A 322 -0.40 -21.56 -2.74
CA ILE A 322 0.32 -20.95 -1.61
C ILE A 322 1.53 -20.14 -2.10
N GLY A 323 2.15 -20.56 -3.19
CA GLY A 323 3.34 -19.90 -3.74
C GLY A 323 4.64 -20.28 -3.04
N ARG A 324 5.73 -20.24 -3.79
CA ARG A 324 7.07 -20.60 -3.29
C ARG A 324 7.51 -19.62 -2.20
N GLY A 325 8.03 -20.15 -1.08
CA GLY A 325 8.54 -19.38 0.05
C GLY A 325 7.47 -18.83 1.01
N ARG A 326 6.20 -19.24 0.85
CA ARG A 326 5.11 -18.91 1.80
C ARG A 326 4.61 -20.10 2.59
N SER A 327 4.93 -21.32 2.17
CA SER A 327 4.43 -22.57 2.76
C SER A 327 4.76 -22.72 4.24
N GLU A 328 5.92 -22.23 4.67
CA GLU A 328 6.34 -22.26 6.08
C GLU A 328 5.63 -21.18 6.91
N LEU A 329 5.39 -20.02 6.31
CA LEU A 329 4.87 -18.83 7.00
C LEU A 329 3.34 -18.73 6.98
N ILE A 330 2.63 -19.59 6.23
CA ILE A 330 1.19 -19.46 6.07
C ILE A 330 0.43 -19.79 7.35
N VAL A 331 0.95 -20.66 8.21
CA VAL A 331 0.35 -20.98 9.52
C VAL A 331 0.37 -19.73 10.41
N SER A 332 1.50 -19.02 10.48
CA SER A 332 1.61 -17.76 11.23
C SER A 332 0.68 -16.68 10.67
N GLY A 333 0.62 -16.56 9.35
CA GLY A 333 -0.32 -15.65 8.68
C GLY A 333 -1.78 -16.00 8.96
N SER A 334 -2.11 -17.29 9.03
CA SER A 334 -3.44 -17.77 9.40
C SER A 334 -3.77 -17.42 10.85
N ALA A 335 -2.82 -17.59 11.78
CA ALA A 335 -3.01 -17.25 13.18
C ALA A 335 -3.34 -15.76 13.38
N ILE A 336 -2.57 -14.86 12.73
CA ILE A 336 -2.83 -13.42 12.76
C ILE A 336 -4.19 -13.09 12.16
N LEU A 337 -4.48 -13.56 10.95
CA LEU A 337 -5.73 -13.28 10.24
C LEU A 337 -6.96 -13.76 11.03
N MET A 338 -6.93 -14.99 11.53
CA MET A 338 -8.05 -15.57 12.26
C MET A 338 -8.25 -14.88 13.62
N THR A 339 -7.18 -14.42 14.28
CA THR A 339 -7.29 -13.62 15.49
C THR A 339 -7.98 -12.29 15.20
N ILE A 340 -7.61 -11.57 14.14
CA ILE A 340 -8.26 -10.32 13.74
C ILE A 340 -9.76 -10.55 13.47
N LEU A 341 -10.12 -11.56 12.68
CA LEU A 341 -11.52 -11.84 12.34
C LEU A 341 -12.36 -12.32 13.55
N ARG A 342 -11.73 -12.92 14.56
CA ARG A 342 -12.38 -13.31 15.82
C ARG A 342 -12.65 -12.11 16.72
N LEU A 343 -11.70 -11.18 16.81
CA LEU A 343 -11.81 -9.98 17.64
C LEU A 343 -12.79 -8.96 17.06
N TRP A 344 -12.87 -8.85 15.74
CA TRP A 344 -13.85 -8.00 15.04
C TRP A 344 -14.71 -8.86 14.11
N PRO A 345 -15.75 -9.52 14.64
CA PRO A 345 -16.58 -10.44 13.86
C PRO A 345 -17.33 -9.72 12.74
N VAL A 346 -17.11 -10.20 11.51
CA VAL A 346 -17.82 -9.77 10.31
C VAL A 346 -18.22 -11.01 9.51
N SER A 347 -19.30 -10.94 8.75
CA SER A 347 -19.70 -12.06 7.86
C SER A 347 -18.70 -12.25 6.72
N ARG A 348 -18.06 -11.17 6.27
CA ARG A 348 -17.08 -11.19 5.17
C ARG A 348 -16.12 -10.02 5.30
N PHE A 349 -14.91 -10.19 4.76
CA PHE A 349 -13.92 -9.13 4.64
C PHE A 349 -13.45 -8.99 3.20
N ARG A 350 -12.84 -7.86 2.86
CA ARG A 350 -12.38 -7.60 1.50
C ARG A 350 -10.88 -7.81 1.41
N ILE A 351 -10.43 -8.45 0.32
CA ILE A 351 -9.02 -8.67 0.06
C ILE A 351 -8.49 -7.57 -0.86
N ALA A 352 -7.34 -7.00 -0.51
CA ALA A 352 -6.68 -6.00 -1.31
C ALA A 352 -5.27 -6.46 -1.75
N ASP A 353 -5.03 -6.52 -3.07
CA ASP A 353 -3.68 -6.59 -3.64
C ASP A 353 -3.21 -5.20 -4.08
N ARG A 354 -3.58 -4.23 -3.29
CA ARG A 354 -3.20 -2.82 -3.38
C ARG A 354 -2.91 -2.31 -1.98
N GLY A 355 -2.19 -1.22 -1.87
CA GLY A 355 -1.81 -0.66 -0.58
C GLY A 355 -0.87 0.52 -0.76
N LEU A 356 0.29 0.49 -0.11
CA LEU A 356 1.25 1.59 -0.04
C LEU A 356 1.54 2.23 -1.41
N ARG A 357 1.83 1.45 -2.46
CA ARG A 357 2.18 2.00 -3.78
C ARG A 357 1.03 2.71 -4.46
N GLU A 358 -0.17 2.15 -4.38
CA GLU A 358 -1.39 2.77 -4.89
C GLU A 358 -1.73 4.04 -4.09
N GLY A 359 -1.54 4.02 -2.76
CA GLY A 359 -1.65 5.21 -1.91
C GLY A 359 -0.67 6.31 -2.30
N ILE A 360 0.57 5.96 -2.59
CA ILE A 360 1.56 6.92 -3.13
C ILE A 360 1.06 7.55 -4.44
N LEU A 361 0.53 6.73 -5.36
CA LEU A 361 0.02 7.24 -6.64
C LEU A 361 -1.18 8.18 -6.43
N TYR A 362 -2.10 7.86 -5.50
CA TYR A 362 -3.20 8.77 -5.14
C TYR A 362 -2.69 10.08 -4.53
N GLY A 363 -1.69 10.02 -3.66
CA GLY A 363 -1.03 11.21 -3.12
C GLY A 363 -0.43 12.11 -4.20
N LEU A 364 0.27 11.53 -5.19
CA LEU A 364 0.82 12.28 -6.31
C LEU A 364 -0.28 12.93 -7.17
N LEU A 365 -1.40 12.23 -7.40
CA LEU A 365 -2.54 12.79 -8.13
C LEU A 365 -3.22 13.92 -7.37
N GLN A 366 -3.33 13.79 -6.05
CA GLN A 366 -3.91 14.85 -5.21
C GLN A 366 -3.01 16.10 -5.23
N ALA A 367 -1.70 15.93 -5.10
CA ALA A 367 -0.74 17.05 -5.17
C ALA A 367 -0.82 17.83 -6.49
N ARG A 368 -1.11 17.14 -7.61
CA ARG A 368 -1.34 17.80 -8.91
C ARG A 368 -2.60 18.65 -8.92
N LYS A 369 -3.66 18.21 -8.23
CA LYS A 369 -4.91 18.98 -8.12
C LYS A 369 -4.76 20.21 -7.22
N ASP A 370 -4.05 20.04 -6.11
CA ASP A 370 -3.86 21.09 -5.10
C ASP A 370 -2.81 22.14 -5.54
N GLY A 371 -1.91 21.80 -6.47
CA GLY A 371 -0.87 22.70 -7.00
C GLY A 371 -1.20 23.31 -8.38
N ALA A 372 -2.37 23.04 -8.90
CA ALA A 372 -2.92 23.63 -10.11
C ALA A 372 -3.92 24.72 -9.75
#